data_a3f13da82ab43e572a88224a5e3439f0
#
_entry.id   a3f13da82ab43e572a88224a5e3439f0
#
_cell.length_a   1.000
_cell.length_b   1.000
_cell.length_c   1.000
_cell.angle_alpha   90.00
_cell.angle_beta   90.00
_cell.angle_gamma   90.00
#
_symmetry.space_group_name_H-M   'P 1'
#
loop_
_entity.id
_entity.type
_entity.pdbx_description
1 polymer ?
#
loop_
_entity_poly.entity_id
_entity_poly.type
_entity_poly.pdbx_seq_one_letter_code
_entity_poly.pdbx_strand_id
1 'polypeptide(L)'
;TMEFADKGDFKSIEKFIRYFQETCKHLKYSDYPVVSAPSGLTLGGGFEVMVQSNFVASHTNIVVGLVETIVGLIPAGGGCKEMLARWLDTEEGKQDPHYASLKVFDIIGYAKTATSPIEALPMKYLKTEDKKIMNRNSLLEVSQKILKDNRDFQAPSETKFNLAGNLVKEKMVKILEVLYNDKIILDHGMTVGMELANVL
;
A
#
# COMPACT_ATOMS: atom_id res chain seq x y z
N THR A 1 13.02 7.66 13.16
CA THR A 1 13.01 6.21 13.50
C THR A 1 14.40 5.61 13.50
N MET A 2 15.29 5.89 12.51
CA MET A 2 16.66 5.36 12.47
C MET A 2 17.44 5.71 13.76
N GLU A 3 17.36 6.96 14.23
CA GLU A 3 18.01 7.38 15.49
C GLU A 3 17.51 6.59 16.72
N PHE A 4 16.24 6.19 16.75
CA PHE A 4 15.71 5.32 17.80
C PHE A 4 16.24 3.89 17.67
N ALA A 5 16.36 3.38 16.43
CA ALA A 5 16.91 2.05 16.18
C ALA A 5 18.39 1.97 16.64
N ASP A 6 19.20 2.97 16.31
CA ASP A 6 20.60 3.06 16.73
C ASP A 6 20.77 3.08 18.27
N LYS A 7 19.78 3.61 18.98
CA LYS A 7 19.73 3.64 20.44
C LYS A 7 19.06 2.41 21.07
N GLY A 8 18.54 1.48 20.25
CA GLY A 8 17.76 0.34 20.73
C GLY A 8 16.40 0.71 21.35
N ASP A 9 15.89 1.93 21.06
CA ASP A 9 14.61 2.42 21.59
C ASP A 9 13.43 1.92 20.71
N PHE A 10 13.18 0.65 20.76
CA PHE A 10 12.08 0.00 20.02
C PHE A 10 10.69 0.46 20.51
N LYS A 11 10.55 0.91 21.75
CA LYS A 11 9.27 1.44 22.27
C LYS A 11 8.87 2.73 21.55
N SER A 12 9.81 3.63 21.30
CA SER A 12 9.55 4.85 20.53
C SER A 12 9.24 4.54 19.07
N ILE A 13 9.88 3.54 18.48
CA ILE A 13 9.57 3.06 17.12
C ILE A 13 8.15 2.51 17.08
N GLU A 14 7.77 1.63 17.99
CA GLU A 14 6.42 1.06 18.08
C GLU A 14 5.36 2.17 18.24
N LYS A 15 5.59 3.12 19.12
CA LYS A 15 4.69 4.26 19.32
C LYS A 15 4.52 5.09 18.06
N PHE A 16 5.60 5.34 17.32
CA PHE A 16 5.57 6.07 16.05
C PHE A 16 4.75 5.32 15.00
N ILE A 17 4.99 4.00 14.86
CA ILE A 17 4.27 3.16 13.90
C ILE A 17 2.78 3.12 14.22
N ARG A 18 2.40 2.90 15.49
CA ARG A 18 1.00 2.91 15.93
C ARG A 18 0.33 4.25 15.63
N TYR A 19 1.00 5.37 15.93
CA TYR A 19 0.46 6.69 15.63
C TYR A 19 0.24 6.91 14.13
N PHE A 20 1.16 6.45 13.29
CA PHE A 20 1.02 6.51 11.85
C PHE A 20 -0.14 5.63 11.35
N GLN A 21 -0.26 4.40 11.86
CA GLN A 21 -1.38 3.50 11.53
C GLN A 21 -2.73 4.09 11.93
N GLU A 22 -2.82 4.67 13.13
CA GLU A 22 -4.04 5.35 13.61
C GLU A 22 -4.39 6.56 12.73
N THR A 23 -3.40 7.36 12.34
CA THR A 23 -3.60 8.48 11.43
C THR A 23 -4.15 7.99 10.08
N CYS A 24 -3.56 6.96 9.49
CA CYS A 24 -4.05 6.35 8.26
C CYS A 24 -5.48 5.79 8.43
N LYS A 25 -5.75 5.13 9.56
CA LYS A 25 -7.09 4.62 9.87
C LYS A 25 -8.12 5.75 9.97
N HIS A 26 -7.77 6.88 10.61
CA HIS A 26 -8.64 8.05 10.69
C HIS A 26 -8.93 8.68 9.33
N LEU A 27 -7.97 8.71 8.42
CA LEU A 27 -8.20 9.17 7.04
C LEU A 27 -9.22 8.28 6.32
N LYS A 28 -9.07 6.95 6.42
CA LYS A 28 -9.93 5.99 5.71
C LYS A 28 -11.37 6.00 6.22
N TYR A 29 -11.54 6.05 7.53
CA TYR A 29 -12.83 5.93 8.20
C TYR A 29 -13.35 7.26 8.74
N SER A 30 -12.87 8.37 8.17
CA SER A 30 -13.37 9.71 8.47
C SER A 30 -14.85 9.84 8.14
N ASP A 31 -15.59 10.56 8.97
CA ASP A 31 -16.99 10.92 8.69
C ASP A 31 -17.12 11.89 7.49
N TYR A 32 -16.00 12.44 7.05
CA TYR A 32 -15.91 13.34 5.91
C TYR A 32 -15.11 12.72 4.77
N PRO A 33 -15.46 12.98 3.51
CA PRO A 33 -14.71 12.46 2.38
C PRO A 33 -13.29 13.04 2.35
N VAL A 34 -12.30 12.16 2.21
CA VAL A 34 -10.88 12.50 2.09
C VAL A 34 -10.43 12.30 0.64
N VAL A 35 -9.80 13.33 0.06
CA VAL A 35 -9.26 13.29 -1.30
C VAL A 35 -7.74 13.45 -1.24
N SER A 36 -7.01 12.49 -1.77
CA SER A 36 -5.57 12.66 -2.06
C SER A 36 -5.35 13.20 -3.46
N ALA A 37 -4.41 14.14 -3.58
CA ALA A 37 -4.00 14.75 -4.84
C ALA A 37 -2.51 14.51 -5.13
N PRO A 38 -2.08 13.26 -5.37
CA PRO A 38 -0.68 12.93 -5.54
C PRO A 38 -0.10 13.53 -6.81
N SER A 39 1.17 14.00 -6.72
CA SER A 39 1.96 14.53 -7.83
C SER A 39 3.45 14.31 -7.56
N GLY A 40 4.20 13.83 -8.54
CA GLY A 40 5.60 13.46 -8.38
C GLY A 40 5.78 12.18 -7.57
N LEU A 41 6.74 12.14 -6.64
CA LEU A 41 7.04 10.94 -5.85
C LEU A 41 5.97 10.72 -4.77
N THR A 42 5.24 9.63 -4.88
CA THR A 42 4.22 9.18 -3.92
C THR A 42 4.56 7.74 -3.53
N LEU A 43 5.67 7.58 -2.81
CA LEU A 43 6.29 6.30 -2.48
C LEU A 43 6.21 6.03 -0.97
N GLY A 44 6.23 4.72 -0.61
CA GLY A 44 6.27 4.29 0.78
C GLY A 44 5.14 4.88 1.61
N GLY A 45 5.44 5.54 2.73
CA GLY A 45 4.43 6.18 3.59
C GLY A 45 3.54 7.19 2.87
N GLY A 46 4.04 7.89 1.84
CA GLY A 46 3.22 8.76 0.99
C GLY A 46 2.17 7.98 0.19
N PHE A 47 2.55 6.80 -0.31
CA PHE A 47 1.60 5.88 -0.92
C PHE A 47 0.59 5.35 0.10
N GLU A 48 1.05 4.98 1.30
CA GLU A 48 0.18 4.48 2.36
C GLU A 48 -0.91 5.49 2.75
N VAL A 49 -0.57 6.78 2.84
CA VAL A 49 -1.55 7.86 3.04
C VAL A 49 -2.52 7.96 1.85
N MET A 50 -2.01 7.92 0.62
CA MET A 50 -2.84 8.00 -0.59
C MET A 50 -3.89 6.89 -0.65
N VAL A 51 -3.51 5.64 -0.39
CA VAL A 51 -4.43 4.49 -0.52
C VAL A 51 -5.48 4.43 0.58
N GLN A 52 -5.29 5.17 1.67
CA GLN A 52 -6.28 5.33 2.75
C GLN A 52 -7.33 6.42 2.44
N SER A 53 -7.11 7.23 1.39
CA SER A 53 -8.08 8.25 0.99
C SER A 53 -9.27 7.61 0.28
N ASN A 54 -10.45 8.22 0.44
CA ASN A 54 -11.67 7.72 -0.19
C ASN A 54 -11.65 7.96 -1.70
N PHE A 55 -11.05 9.07 -2.13
CA PHE A 55 -10.92 9.47 -3.53
C PHE A 55 -9.49 9.89 -3.85
N VAL A 56 -9.09 9.72 -5.11
CA VAL A 56 -7.77 10.15 -5.58
C VAL A 56 -7.93 11.00 -6.85
N ALA A 57 -7.29 12.17 -6.83
CA ALA A 57 -7.12 13.05 -7.99
C ALA A 57 -5.63 13.04 -8.38
N SER A 58 -5.21 12.03 -9.14
CA SER A 58 -3.81 11.80 -9.47
C SER A 58 -3.33 12.68 -10.62
N HIS A 59 -2.20 13.37 -10.44
CA HIS A 59 -1.48 13.95 -11.58
C HIS A 59 -0.95 12.84 -12.49
N THR A 60 -0.86 13.10 -13.79
CA THR A 60 -0.34 12.14 -14.76
C THR A 60 1.16 11.87 -14.60
N ASN A 61 1.92 12.81 -14.03
CA ASN A 61 3.32 12.64 -13.70
C ASN A 61 3.47 12.28 -12.22
N ILE A 62 3.34 10.99 -11.92
CA ILE A 62 3.56 10.41 -10.58
C ILE A 62 4.53 9.24 -10.67
N VAL A 63 5.23 8.99 -9.57
CA VAL A 63 5.87 7.70 -9.29
C VAL A 63 5.26 7.17 -8.01
N VAL A 64 4.61 6.00 -8.09
CA VAL A 64 3.75 5.51 -7.02
C VAL A 64 4.05 4.04 -6.72
N GLY A 65 4.08 3.68 -5.44
CA GLY A 65 4.30 2.30 -4.98
C GLY A 65 4.84 2.20 -3.56
N LEU A 66 4.94 0.96 -3.09
CA LEU A 66 5.54 0.58 -1.82
C LEU A 66 6.99 0.13 -2.05
N VAL A 67 7.94 0.83 -1.47
CA VAL A 67 9.37 0.65 -1.76
C VAL A 67 10.20 0.33 -0.51
N GLU A 68 9.55 0.05 0.59
CA GLU A 68 10.16 -0.17 1.89
C GLU A 68 11.15 -1.33 1.89
N THR A 69 10.90 -2.37 1.08
CA THR A 69 11.77 -3.55 0.97
C THR A 69 13.15 -3.22 0.40
N ILE A 70 13.29 -2.16 -0.41
CA ILE A 70 14.59 -1.69 -0.91
C ILE A 70 15.50 -1.22 0.23
N VAL A 71 14.90 -0.67 1.29
CA VAL A 71 15.63 -0.18 2.47
C VAL A 71 15.56 -1.16 3.67
N GLY A 72 15.18 -2.41 3.41
CA GLY A 72 15.18 -3.48 4.41
C GLY A 72 14.05 -3.42 5.42
N LEU A 73 12.90 -2.85 5.05
CA LEU A 73 11.69 -2.73 5.87
C LEU A 73 10.48 -3.31 5.15
N ILE A 74 9.35 -3.42 5.85
CA ILE A 74 8.03 -3.66 5.24
C ILE A 74 7.13 -2.45 5.45
N PRO A 75 6.12 -2.22 4.58
CA PRO A 75 5.14 -1.15 4.76
C PRO A 75 4.42 -1.26 6.11
N ALA A 76 4.47 -0.21 6.92
CA ALA A 76 3.98 -0.23 8.30
C ALA A 76 2.76 0.67 8.55
N GLY A 77 2.41 1.59 7.63
CA GLY A 77 1.25 2.49 7.77
C GLY A 77 -0.07 1.91 7.27
N GLY A 78 -0.07 0.64 6.85
CA GLY A 78 -1.24 -0.07 6.36
C GLY A 78 -1.20 -0.41 4.86
N GLY A 79 -0.08 -0.17 4.18
CA GLY A 79 0.09 -0.47 2.75
C GLY A 79 -0.14 -1.93 2.41
N CYS A 80 0.41 -2.86 3.18
CA CYS A 80 0.18 -4.31 3.01
C CYS A 80 -1.32 -4.63 3.06
N LYS A 81 -2.00 -4.17 4.10
CA LYS A 81 -3.44 -4.37 4.30
C LYS A 81 -4.29 -3.79 3.16
N GLU A 82 -4.02 -2.56 2.75
CA GLU A 82 -4.78 -1.90 1.70
C GLU A 82 -4.58 -2.55 0.33
N MET A 83 -3.34 -2.95 0.03
CA MET A 83 -3.06 -3.68 -1.21
C MET A 83 -3.74 -5.06 -1.20
N LEU A 84 -3.70 -5.78 -0.07
CA LEU A 84 -4.40 -7.06 0.04
C LEU A 84 -5.92 -6.88 -0.16
N ALA A 85 -6.54 -5.87 0.47
CA ALA A 85 -7.95 -5.57 0.29
C ALA A 85 -8.31 -5.31 -1.19
N ARG A 86 -7.48 -4.53 -1.89
CA ARG A 86 -7.70 -4.20 -3.32
C ARG A 86 -7.55 -5.41 -4.23
N TRP A 87 -6.62 -6.32 -3.94
CA TRP A 87 -6.45 -7.54 -4.72
C TRP A 87 -7.49 -8.61 -4.40
N LEU A 88 -7.95 -8.71 -3.15
CA LEU A 88 -9.07 -9.57 -2.77
C LEU A 88 -10.39 -9.14 -3.41
N ASP A 89 -10.56 -7.86 -3.73
CA ASP A 89 -11.77 -7.34 -4.40
C ASP A 89 -11.76 -7.54 -5.93
N THR A 90 -10.67 -8.07 -6.51
CA THR A 90 -10.67 -8.50 -7.92
C THR A 90 -11.47 -9.78 -8.13
N GLU A 91 -11.86 -10.06 -9.37
CA GLU A 91 -12.58 -11.31 -9.68
C GLU A 91 -11.74 -12.54 -9.34
N GLU A 92 -10.44 -12.49 -9.64
CA GLU A 92 -9.50 -13.57 -9.31
C GLU A 92 -9.30 -13.70 -7.81
N GLY A 93 -9.19 -12.58 -7.09
CA GLY A 93 -9.00 -12.56 -5.64
C GLY A 93 -10.23 -13.05 -4.86
N LYS A 94 -11.44 -12.78 -5.36
CA LYS A 94 -12.69 -13.32 -4.79
C LYS A 94 -12.78 -14.83 -4.97
N GLN A 95 -12.28 -15.36 -6.08
CA GLN A 95 -12.26 -16.80 -6.35
C GLN A 95 -11.14 -17.53 -5.62
N ASP A 96 -9.96 -16.89 -5.51
CA ASP A 96 -8.77 -17.46 -4.86
C ASP A 96 -8.01 -16.43 -4.02
N PRO A 97 -8.19 -16.41 -2.69
CA PRO A 97 -7.42 -15.54 -1.80
C PRO A 97 -5.90 -15.75 -1.86
N HIS A 98 -5.44 -16.97 -2.23
CA HIS A 98 -4.01 -17.24 -2.42
C HIS A 98 -3.43 -16.41 -3.57
N TYR A 99 -4.19 -16.25 -4.67
CA TYR A 99 -3.80 -15.39 -5.78
C TYR A 99 -3.58 -13.94 -5.33
N ALA A 100 -4.52 -13.37 -4.56
CA ALA A 100 -4.41 -12.01 -4.06
C ALA A 100 -3.16 -11.80 -3.18
N SER A 101 -2.93 -12.70 -2.21
CA SER A 101 -1.77 -12.63 -1.33
C SER A 101 -0.44 -12.77 -2.09
N LEU A 102 -0.34 -13.70 -3.04
CA LEU A 102 0.86 -13.87 -3.87
C LEU A 102 1.13 -12.65 -4.76
N LYS A 103 0.08 -12.00 -5.31
CA LYS A 103 0.22 -10.75 -6.07
C LYS A 103 0.74 -9.61 -5.22
N VAL A 104 0.21 -9.45 -4.01
CA VAL A 104 0.68 -8.41 -3.09
C VAL A 104 2.12 -8.67 -2.64
N PHE A 105 2.45 -9.93 -2.35
CA PHE A 105 3.81 -10.34 -2.01
C PHE A 105 4.80 -10.03 -3.14
N ASP A 106 4.44 -10.33 -4.39
CA ASP A 106 5.24 -10.01 -5.58
C ASP A 106 5.41 -8.49 -5.76
N ILE A 107 4.34 -7.72 -5.63
CA ILE A 107 4.38 -6.26 -5.83
C ILE A 107 5.22 -5.57 -4.75
N ILE A 108 5.00 -5.90 -3.49
CA ILE A 108 5.70 -5.28 -2.36
C ILE A 108 7.12 -5.83 -2.23
N GLY A 109 7.29 -7.15 -2.34
CA GLY A 109 8.57 -7.82 -2.21
C GLY A 109 9.62 -7.30 -3.21
N TYR A 110 9.21 -7.09 -4.45
CA TYR A 110 10.08 -6.51 -5.49
C TYR A 110 10.00 -4.98 -5.58
N ALA A 111 9.34 -4.32 -4.63
CA ALA A 111 9.20 -2.86 -4.60
C ALA A 111 8.75 -2.27 -5.95
N LYS A 112 7.79 -2.93 -6.61
CA LYS A 112 7.32 -2.50 -7.93
C LYS A 112 6.67 -1.13 -7.86
N THR A 113 7.05 -0.25 -8.79
CA THR A 113 6.51 1.11 -8.89
C THR A 113 5.86 1.31 -10.24
N ALA A 114 4.92 2.25 -10.29
CA ALA A 114 4.34 2.76 -11.51
C ALA A 114 4.74 4.21 -11.71
N THR A 115 5.06 4.60 -12.95
CA THR A 115 5.50 5.96 -13.30
C THR A 115 4.39 6.81 -13.91
N SER A 116 3.19 6.24 -14.00
CA SER A 116 2.00 6.92 -14.53
C SER A 116 0.74 6.29 -13.94
N PRO A 117 -0.41 7.01 -13.98
CA PRO A 117 -1.71 6.43 -13.61
C PRO A 117 -2.10 5.20 -14.45
N ILE A 118 -1.66 5.12 -15.70
CA ILE A 118 -1.95 3.99 -16.60
C ILE A 118 -1.24 2.72 -16.10
N GLU A 119 0.03 2.83 -15.73
CA GLU A 119 0.80 1.72 -15.14
C GLU A 119 0.32 1.36 -13.72
N ALA A 120 -0.19 2.34 -12.96
CA ALA A 120 -0.69 2.16 -11.60
C ALA A 120 -1.99 1.35 -11.52
N LEU A 121 -2.85 1.42 -12.54
CA LEU A 121 -4.14 0.74 -12.59
C LEU A 121 -4.01 -0.80 -12.52
N PRO A 122 -3.23 -1.48 -13.36
CA PRO A 122 -3.10 -2.94 -13.30
C PRO A 122 -2.44 -3.42 -12.01
N MET A 123 -1.64 -2.58 -11.34
CA MET A 123 -1.07 -2.86 -10.02
C MET A 123 -2.03 -2.62 -8.86
N LYS A 124 -3.25 -2.13 -9.13
CA LYS A 124 -4.24 -1.74 -8.12
C LYS A 124 -3.77 -0.59 -7.20
N TYR A 125 -2.76 0.16 -7.61
CA TYR A 125 -2.31 1.36 -6.91
C TYR A 125 -3.31 2.51 -7.04
N LEU A 126 -3.96 2.59 -8.18
CA LEU A 126 -5.12 3.46 -8.43
C LEU A 126 -6.33 2.61 -8.81
N LYS A 127 -7.51 3.16 -8.59
CA LYS A 127 -8.79 2.60 -9.00
C LYS A 127 -9.24 3.20 -10.33
N THR A 128 -10.14 2.52 -11.01
CA THR A 128 -10.66 2.97 -12.32
C THR A 128 -11.37 4.32 -12.23
N GLU A 129 -12.09 4.53 -11.12
CA GLU A 129 -12.84 5.76 -10.83
C GLU A 129 -11.96 6.95 -10.43
N ASP A 130 -10.69 6.73 -10.04
CA ASP A 130 -9.76 7.79 -9.67
C ASP A 130 -9.51 8.76 -10.84
N LYS A 131 -9.43 10.04 -10.53
CA LYS A 131 -9.29 11.09 -11.55
C LYS A 131 -7.82 11.20 -11.97
N LYS A 132 -7.58 11.27 -13.29
CA LYS A 132 -6.26 11.44 -13.90
C LYS A 132 -6.19 12.86 -14.47
N ILE A 133 -5.26 13.66 -13.98
CA ILE A 133 -5.20 15.12 -14.22
C ILE A 133 -3.86 15.47 -14.85
N MET A 134 -3.89 16.03 -16.05
CA MET A 134 -2.66 16.44 -16.76
C MET A 134 -2.12 17.79 -16.28
N ASN A 135 -3.00 18.73 -15.94
CA ASN A 135 -2.59 20.03 -15.46
C ASN A 135 -2.46 20.02 -13.94
N ARG A 136 -1.22 20.10 -13.44
CA ARG A 136 -0.93 20.11 -12.00
C ARG A 136 -1.66 21.24 -11.25
N ASN A 137 -1.84 22.39 -11.88
CA ASN A 137 -2.51 23.52 -11.24
C ASN A 137 -4.01 23.29 -11.01
N SER A 138 -4.61 22.35 -11.74
CA SER A 138 -6.02 21.96 -11.57
C SER A 138 -6.25 20.92 -10.47
N LEU A 139 -5.20 20.35 -9.85
CA LEU A 139 -5.34 19.31 -8.83
C LEU A 139 -6.23 19.74 -7.66
N LEU A 140 -6.00 20.94 -7.12
CA LEU A 140 -6.78 21.46 -6.00
C LEU A 140 -8.24 21.71 -6.38
N GLU A 141 -8.49 22.30 -7.54
CA GLU A 141 -9.84 22.58 -8.06
C GLU A 141 -10.63 21.28 -8.26
N VAL A 142 -10.01 20.28 -8.90
CA VAL A 142 -10.64 18.97 -9.11
C VAL A 142 -10.90 18.26 -7.78
N SER A 143 -9.96 18.31 -6.84
CA SER A 143 -10.15 17.73 -5.50
C SER A 143 -11.31 18.38 -4.75
N GLN A 144 -11.43 19.73 -4.81
CA GLN A 144 -12.56 20.43 -4.22
C GLN A 144 -13.89 20.08 -4.90
N LYS A 145 -13.88 19.85 -6.23
CA LYS A 145 -15.06 19.40 -6.95
C LYS A 145 -15.48 18.01 -6.48
N ILE A 146 -14.54 17.08 -6.35
CA ILE A 146 -14.82 15.73 -5.83
C ILE A 146 -15.49 15.82 -4.45
N LEU A 147 -14.98 16.65 -3.54
CA LEU A 147 -15.59 16.86 -2.23
C LEU A 147 -17.01 17.43 -2.31
N LYS A 148 -17.24 18.38 -3.20
CA LYS A 148 -18.58 18.98 -3.41
C LYS A 148 -19.58 17.99 -3.98
N ASP A 149 -19.11 17.12 -4.89
CA ASP A 149 -19.95 16.13 -5.57
C ASP A 149 -20.30 14.94 -4.66
N ASN A 150 -19.57 14.77 -3.52
CA ASN A 150 -19.73 13.67 -2.57
C ASN A 150 -20.13 14.17 -1.16
N ARG A 151 -21.07 15.12 -1.07
CA ARG A 151 -21.54 15.67 0.23
C ARG A 151 -22.28 14.64 1.09
N ASP A 152 -22.94 13.69 0.45
CA ASP A 152 -23.69 12.61 1.10
C ASP A 152 -22.81 11.36 1.35
N PHE A 153 -21.48 11.57 1.38
CA PHE A 153 -20.52 10.50 1.65
C PHE A 153 -20.81 9.81 2.96
N GLN A 154 -20.69 8.49 2.93
CA GLN A 154 -20.73 7.66 4.14
C GLN A 154 -19.37 6.98 4.33
N ALA A 155 -18.85 7.03 5.54
CA ALA A 155 -17.60 6.35 5.87
C ALA A 155 -17.71 4.85 5.52
N PRO A 156 -16.68 4.26 4.89
CA PRO A 156 -16.69 2.85 4.58
C PRO A 156 -16.71 2.01 5.87
N SER A 157 -17.37 0.87 5.84
CA SER A 157 -17.28 -0.11 6.92
C SER A 157 -15.88 -0.74 6.99
N GLU A 158 -15.50 -1.25 8.16
CA GLU A 158 -14.22 -1.95 8.28
C GLU A 158 -14.15 -3.15 7.33
N THR A 159 -13.04 -3.26 6.60
CA THR A 159 -12.81 -4.37 5.67
C THR A 159 -12.62 -5.66 6.44
N LYS A 160 -13.41 -6.68 6.11
CA LYS A 160 -13.21 -8.04 6.60
C LYS A 160 -12.34 -8.78 5.59
N PHE A 161 -11.29 -9.43 6.09
CA PHE A 161 -10.34 -10.16 5.26
C PHE A 161 -10.64 -11.67 5.30
N ASN A 162 -10.64 -12.28 4.12
CA ASN A 162 -10.55 -13.73 3.99
C ASN A 162 -9.06 -14.04 3.72
N LEU A 163 -8.31 -14.32 4.80
CA LEU A 163 -6.88 -14.55 4.71
C LEU A 163 -6.58 -15.94 4.15
N ALA A 164 -5.58 -16.03 3.31
CA ALA A 164 -5.18 -17.26 2.62
C ALA A 164 -4.51 -18.32 3.55
N GLY A 165 -3.99 -17.88 4.70
CA GLY A 165 -3.43 -18.75 5.73
C GLY A 165 -2.09 -19.39 5.39
N ASN A 166 -1.73 -20.45 6.14
CA ASN A 166 -0.38 -21.03 6.11
C ASN A 166 0.04 -21.59 4.76
N LEU A 167 -0.89 -22.11 3.96
CA LEU A 167 -0.55 -22.71 2.65
C LEU A 167 0.05 -21.68 1.68
N VAL A 168 -0.44 -20.45 1.68
CA VAL A 168 0.12 -19.41 0.81
C VAL A 168 1.44 -18.90 1.37
N LYS A 169 1.57 -18.79 2.70
CA LYS A 169 2.83 -18.44 3.35
C LYS A 169 3.94 -19.44 3.00
N GLU A 170 3.67 -20.73 3.00
CA GLU A 170 4.64 -21.75 2.56
C GLU A 170 5.10 -21.56 1.11
N LYS A 171 4.19 -21.14 0.21
CA LYS A 171 4.55 -20.80 -1.17
C LYS A 171 5.47 -19.58 -1.23
N MET A 172 5.19 -18.54 -0.44
CA MET A 172 6.04 -17.34 -0.35
C MET A 172 7.43 -17.68 0.20
N VAL A 173 7.50 -18.52 1.24
CA VAL A 173 8.77 -18.99 1.81
C VAL A 173 9.60 -19.74 0.76
N LYS A 174 9.00 -20.61 -0.03
CA LYS A 174 9.71 -21.32 -1.12
C LYS A 174 10.26 -20.36 -2.19
N ILE A 175 9.52 -19.29 -2.50
CA ILE A 175 10.03 -18.23 -3.40
C ILE A 175 11.28 -17.56 -2.78
N LEU A 176 11.22 -17.22 -1.50
CA LEU A 176 12.35 -16.60 -0.79
C LEU A 176 13.56 -17.52 -0.73
N GLU A 177 13.35 -18.82 -0.47
CA GLU A 177 14.43 -19.81 -0.47
C GLU A 177 15.16 -19.91 -1.81
N VAL A 178 14.41 -19.86 -2.93
CA VAL A 178 15.00 -19.82 -4.26
C VAL A 178 15.82 -18.53 -4.44
N LEU A 179 15.26 -17.36 -4.13
CA LEU A 179 15.95 -16.09 -4.24
C LEU A 179 17.21 -16.01 -3.37
N TYR A 180 17.18 -16.62 -2.19
CA TYR A 180 18.31 -16.68 -1.27
C TYR A 180 19.41 -17.62 -1.79
N ASN A 181 19.06 -18.82 -2.26
CA ASN A 181 19.99 -19.78 -2.83
C ASN A 181 20.68 -19.24 -4.09
N ASP A 182 19.93 -18.49 -4.91
CA ASP A 182 20.43 -17.83 -6.12
C ASP A 182 21.21 -16.53 -5.80
N LYS A 183 21.36 -16.18 -4.51
CA LYS A 183 22.05 -14.96 -4.02
C LYS A 183 21.44 -13.67 -4.54
N ILE A 184 20.16 -13.66 -4.89
CA ILE A 184 19.41 -12.48 -5.28
C ILE A 184 19.07 -11.64 -4.05
N ILE A 185 18.76 -12.31 -2.93
CA ILE A 185 18.58 -11.67 -1.62
C ILE A 185 19.61 -12.21 -0.62
N LEU A 186 19.96 -11.38 0.36
CA LEU A 186 20.86 -11.72 1.48
C LEU A 186 20.05 -12.02 2.75
N ASP A 187 20.73 -12.33 3.86
CA ASP A 187 20.13 -12.70 5.15
C ASP A 187 19.04 -11.72 5.60
N HIS A 188 19.30 -10.41 5.53
CA HIS A 188 18.32 -9.42 5.89
C HIS A 188 17.13 -9.38 4.91
N GLY A 189 17.36 -9.56 3.62
CA GLY A 189 16.31 -9.68 2.61
C GLY A 189 15.41 -10.90 2.86
N MET A 190 16.00 -12.03 3.31
CA MET A 190 15.24 -13.19 3.74
C MET A 190 14.34 -12.85 4.95
N THR A 191 14.90 -12.17 5.96
CA THR A 191 14.13 -11.71 7.14
C THR A 191 12.96 -10.81 6.73
N VAL A 192 13.21 -9.79 5.91
CA VAL A 192 12.17 -8.86 5.41
C VAL A 192 11.07 -9.60 4.64
N GLY A 193 11.47 -10.53 3.75
CA GLY A 193 10.52 -11.33 2.98
C GLY A 193 9.67 -12.25 3.87
N MET A 194 10.27 -12.85 4.91
CA MET A 194 9.56 -13.68 5.89
C MET A 194 8.53 -12.84 6.69
N GLU A 195 8.89 -11.63 7.12
CA GLU A 195 7.96 -10.74 7.82
C GLU A 195 6.83 -10.26 6.89
N LEU A 196 7.14 -9.98 5.62
CA LEU A 196 6.11 -9.68 4.63
C LEU A 196 5.14 -10.85 4.44
N ALA A 197 5.66 -12.09 4.38
CA ALA A 197 4.83 -13.29 4.28
C ALA A 197 4.00 -13.57 5.56
N ASN A 198 4.44 -13.05 6.72
CA ASN A 198 3.69 -13.15 7.98
C ASN A 198 2.47 -12.23 8.03
N VAL A 199 2.50 -11.09 7.33
CA VAL A 199 1.42 -10.09 7.37
C VAL A 199 0.45 -10.20 6.19
N LEU A 200 0.73 -11.05 5.19
CA LEU A 200 -0.11 -11.32 4.00
C LEU A 200 -0.76 -12.69 4.03
#